data_bd31fdbb2dd4fb2222deb4ac44c8e8e5
#
_entry.id   bd31fdbb2dd4fb2222deb4ac44c8e8e5
#
_cell.length_a   1.000
_cell.length_b   1.000
_cell.length_c   1.000
_cell.angle_alpha   90.00
_cell.angle_beta   90.00
_cell.angle_gamma   90.00
#
_symmetry.space_group_name_H-M   'P 1'
#
loop_
_entity.id
_entity.type
_entity.pdbx_description
1 polymer ?
#
loop_
_entity_poly.entity_id
_entity_poly.type
_entity_poly.pdbx_seq_one_letter_code
_entity_poly.pdbx_strand_id
1 'polypeptide(L)'
;MIVLDRAHFDMMTGADRALQREVAGLFRAQVEGWNAALAGAEAWRDAVHTMKGAARGIGLTTLAAACEAAEQAPVGDIAAALARVRDCLDEALAELEQFAAAAA
;
A
#
# COMPACT_ATOMS: atom_id res chain seq x y z
N MET A 1 -13.11 0.01 -8.43
CA MET A 1 -11.69 -0.38 -8.50
C MET A 1 -11.34 -1.23 -7.30
N ILE A 2 -10.58 -2.29 -7.48
CA ILE A 2 -10.27 -3.25 -6.41
C ILE A 2 -9.13 -2.72 -5.55
N VAL A 3 -9.36 -2.55 -4.24
CA VAL A 3 -8.33 -2.14 -3.29
C VAL A 3 -7.39 -3.30 -2.97
N LEU A 4 -7.96 -4.45 -2.61
CA LEU A 4 -7.21 -5.68 -2.33
C LEU A 4 -7.67 -6.79 -3.26
N ASP A 5 -6.75 -7.34 -4.03
CA ASP A 5 -6.97 -8.56 -4.81
C ASP A 5 -6.84 -9.76 -3.87
N ARG A 6 -7.98 -10.24 -3.36
CA ARG A 6 -8.02 -11.30 -2.35
C ARG A 6 -7.49 -12.64 -2.88
N ALA A 7 -7.76 -12.94 -4.14
CA ALA A 7 -7.26 -14.17 -4.76
C ALA A 7 -5.74 -14.16 -4.85
N HIS A 8 -5.15 -13.02 -5.23
CA HIS A 8 -3.70 -12.85 -5.26
C HIS A 8 -3.09 -12.99 -3.87
N PHE A 9 -3.69 -12.35 -2.86
CA PHE A 9 -3.22 -12.42 -1.49
C PHE A 9 -3.28 -13.85 -0.94
N ASP A 10 -4.38 -14.55 -1.18
CA ASP A 10 -4.52 -15.95 -0.80
C ASP A 10 -3.46 -16.82 -1.48
N MET A 11 -3.21 -16.60 -2.76
CA MET A 11 -2.19 -17.32 -3.51
C MET A 11 -0.80 -17.08 -2.92
N MET A 12 -0.44 -15.83 -2.65
CA MET A 12 0.87 -15.45 -2.15
C MET A 12 1.15 -15.96 -0.74
N THR A 13 0.12 -16.14 0.07
CA THR A 13 0.24 -16.59 1.46
C THR A 13 -0.14 -18.05 1.65
N GLY A 14 -0.47 -18.77 0.57
CA GLY A 14 -0.97 -20.14 0.66
C GLY A 14 -2.28 -20.24 1.45
N ALA A 15 -3.07 -19.17 1.45
CA ALA A 15 -4.31 -19.06 2.22
C ALA A 15 -4.12 -19.29 3.74
N ASP A 16 -2.89 -19.11 4.23
CA ASP A 16 -2.55 -19.24 5.65
C ASP A 16 -3.04 -18.00 6.41
N ARG A 17 -4.07 -18.15 7.23
CA ARG A 17 -4.70 -17.03 7.95
C ARG A 17 -3.76 -16.37 8.96
N ALA A 18 -2.92 -17.16 9.64
CA ALA A 18 -1.95 -16.62 10.59
C ALA A 18 -0.91 -15.76 9.86
N LEU A 19 -0.43 -16.23 8.72
CA LEU A 19 0.50 -15.47 7.89
C LEU A 19 -0.14 -14.19 7.35
N GLN A 20 -1.40 -14.24 6.95
CA GLN A 20 -2.12 -13.06 6.46
C GLN A 20 -2.24 -11.98 7.54
N ARG A 21 -2.52 -12.37 8.79
CA ARG A 21 -2.55 -11.43 9.92
C ARG A 21 -1.17 -10.85 10.21
N GLU A 22 -0.13 -11.66 10.08
CA GLU A 22 1.25 -11.21 10.25
C GLU A 22 1.63 -10.18 9.17
N VAL A 23 1.28 -10.44 7.92
CA VAL A 23 1.51 -9.51 6.80
C VAL A 23 0.78 -8.19 7.04
N ALA A 24 -0.47 -8.24 7.48
CA ALA A 24 -1.25 -7.04 7.79
C ALA A 24 -0.59 -6.22 8.90
N GLY A 25 -0.07 -6.88 9.93
CA GLY A 25 0.63 -6.22 11.04
C GLY A 25 1.93 -5.57 10.59
N LEU A 26 2.69 -6.24 9.74
CA LEU A 26 3.93 -5.70 9.18
C LEU A 26 3.66 -4.49 8.28
N PHE A 27 2.63 -4.56 7.46
CA PHE A 27 2.21 -3.44 6.61
C PHE A 27 1.82 -2.23 7.48
N ARG A 28 0.97 -2.46 8.48
CA ARG A 28 0.57 -1.42 9.43
C ARG A 28 1.76 -0.74 10.10
N ALA A 29 2.76 -1.52 10.51
CA ALA A 29 3.95 -0.99 11.15
C ALA A 29 4.74 -0.05 10.25
N GLN A 30 4.65 -0.22 8.92
CA GLN A 30 5.37 0.63 7.96
C GLN A 30 4.61 1.89 7.58
N VAL A 31 3.29 1.91 7.75
CA VAL A 31 2.43 3.02 7.28
C VAL A 31 2.85 4.37 7.90
N GLU A 32 3.13 4.40 9.19
CA GLU A 32 3.52 5.65 9.87
C GLU A 32 4.81 6.23 9.27
N GLY A 33 5.82 5.37 9.06
CA GLY A 33 7.08 5.80 8.46
C GLY A 33 6.90 6.28 7.02
N TRP A 34 6.08 5.59 6.25
CA TRP A 34 5.78 6.00 4.88
C TRP A 34 5.04 7.35 4.83
N ASN A 35 4.05 7.55 5.69
CA ASN A 35 3.33 8.83 5.76
C ASN A 35 4.27 9.99 6.10
N ALA A 36 5.18 9.78 7.04
CA ALA A 36 6.19 10.78 7.38
C ALA A 36 7.12 11.06 6.20
N ALA A 37 7.57 10.03 5.50
CA ALA A 37 8.45 10.16 4.35
C ALA A 37 7.79 10.87 3.17
N LEU A 38 6.48 10.67 2.96
CA LEU A 38 5.73 11.33 1.89
C LEU A 38 5.70 12.86 2.05
N ALA A 39 5.91 13.37 3.25
CA ALA A 39 6.01 14.81 3.51
C ALA A 39 7.40 15.38 3.22
N GLY A 40 8.42 14.53 3.03
CA GLY A 40 9.79 14.96 2.79
C GLY A 40 10.04 15.30 1.32
N ALA A 41 10.80 16.36 1.06
CA ALA A 41 11.05 16.85 -0.29
C ALA A 41 11.75 15.84 -1.20
N GLU A 42 12.55 14.94 -0.63
CA GLU A 42 13.28 13.91 -1.38
C GLU A 42 12.91 12.49 -0.94
N ALA A 43 12.61 12.31 0.34
CA ALA A 43 12.32 10.99 0.92
C ALA A 43 11.07 10.33 0.33
N TRP A 44 10.15 11.11 -0.24
CA TRP A 44 8.91 10.57 -0.80
C TRP A 44 9.17 9.61 -1.96
N ARG A 45 10.23 9.82 -2.74
CA ARG A 45 10.53 8.98 -3.92
C ARG A 45 10.85 7.54 -3.50
N ASP A 46 11.71 7.38 -2.50
CA ASP A 46 12.08 6.06 -1.98
C ASP A 46 10.87 5.40 -1.30
N ALA A 47 10.10 6.18 -0.54
CA ALA A 47 8.90 5.67 0.13
C ALA A 47 7.88 5.14 -0.88
N VAL A 48 7.60 5.90 -1.93
CA VAL A 48 6.66 5.51 -2.98
C VAL A 48 7.15 4.25 -3.71
N HIS A 49 8.43 4.17 -4.02
CA HIS A 49 9.01 3.01 -4.70
C HIS A 49 8.89 1.74 -3.84
N THR A 50 9.27 1.84 -2.57
CA THR A 50 9.17 0.72 -1.61
C THR A 50 7.72 0.29 -1.40
N MET A 51 6.84 1.27 -1.23
CA MET A 51 5.41 1.06 -1.06
C MET A 51 4.79 0.36 -2.28
N LYS A 52 5.20 0.75 -3.49
CA LYS A 52 4.75 0.10 -4.72
C LYS A 52 5.10 -1.37 -4.75
N GLY A 53 6.33 -1.71 -4.39
CA GLY A 53 6.79 -3.10 -4.32
C GLY A 53 5.97 -3.92 -3.32
N ALA A 54 5.76 -3.39 -2.12
CA ALA A 54 4.94 -4.04 -1.10
C ALA A 54 3.49 -4.23 -1.57
N ALA A 55 2.91 -3.18 -2.17
CA ALA A 55 1.54 -3.22 -2.67
C ALA A 55 1.35 -4.28 -3.77
N ARG A 56 2.28 -4.36 -4.70
CA ARG A 56 2.25 -5.38 -5.75
C ARG A 56 2.35 -6.79 -5.18
N GLY A 57 3.21 -6.99 -4.21
CA GLY A 57 3.39 -8.30 -3.57
C GLY A 57 2.14 -8.77 -2.83
N ILE A 58 1.45 -7.87 -2.15
CA ILE A 58 0.24 -8.19 -1.38
C ILE A 58 -1.00 -8.28 -2.28
N GLY A 59 -1.04 -7.53 -3.37
CA GLY A 59 -2.22 -7.39 -4.21
C GLY A 59 -3.04 -6.14 -3.91
N LEU A 60 -2.41 -5.10 -3.38
CA LEU A 60 -3.05 -3.81 -3.12
C LEU A 60 -3.03 -2.97 -4.40
N THR A 61 -3.98 -3.24 -5.28
CA THR A 61 -3.97 -2.77 -6.67
C THR A 61 -4.10 -1.27 -6.82
N THR A 62 -5.01 -0.65 -6.09
CA THR A 62 -5.20 0.81 -6.19
C THR A 62 -4.00 1.57 -5.65
N LEU A 63 -3.40 1.07 -4.56
CA LEU A 63 -2.20 1.67 -3.99
C LEU A 63 -1.02 1.56 -4.95
N ALA A 64 -0.81 0.38 -5.54
CA ALA A 64 0.26 0.17 -6.51
C ALA A 64 0.12 1.13 -7.71
N ALA A 65 -1.10 1.30 -8.22
CA ALA A 65 -1.38 2.20 -9.33
C ALA A 65 -1.12 3.67 -8.96
N ALA A 66 -1.51 4.08 -7.75
CA ALA A 66 -1.26 5.43 -7.26
C ALA A 66 0.24 5.72 -7.11
N CYS A 67 1.00 4.75 -6.62
CA CYS A 67 2.46 4.86 -6.50
C CYS A 67 3.11 4.99 -7.88
N GLU A 68 2.70 4.17 -8.83
CA GLU A 68 3.18 4.23 -10.21
C GLU A 68 2.94 5.62 -10.81
N ALA A 69 1.73 6.14 -10.65
CA ALA A 69 1.38 7.47 -11.14
C ALA A 69 2.23 8.57 -10.49
N ALA A 70 2.51 8.45 -9.20
CA ALA A 70 3.35 9.42 -8.49
C ALA A 70 4.80 9.40 -9.00
N GLU A 71 5.33 8.23 -9.29
CA GLU A 71 6.69 8.10 -9.83
C GLU A 71 6.83 8.75 -11.21
N GLN A 72 5.75 8.82 -11.98
CA GLN A 72 5.73 9.35 -13.33
C GLN A 72 5.15 10.77 -13.41
N ALA A 73 4.72 11.34 -12.30
CA ALA A 73 4.05 12.63 -12.30
C ALA A 73 4.99 13.77 -12.69
N PRO A 74 4.53 14.70 -13.55
CA PRO A 74 5.26 15.96 -13.79
C PRO A 74 5.42 16.75 -12.48
N VAL A 75 6.44 17.60 -12.40
CA VAL A 75 6.76 18.35 -11.18
C VAL A 75 5.54 19.08 -10.60
N GLY A 76 4.73 19.70 -11.46
CA GLY A 76 3.55 20.45 -11.02
C GLY A 76 2.43 19.56 -10.45
N ASP A 77 2.46 18.27 -10.70
CA ASP A 77 1.42 17.33 -10.30
C ASP A 77 1.83 16.43 -9.12
N ILE A 78 3.05 16.56 -8.65
CA ILE A 78 3.59 15.70 -7.57
C ILE A 78 2.75 15.80 -6.29
N ALA A 79 2.40 17.02 -5.87
CA ALA A 79 1.61 17.20 -4.64
C ALA A 79 0.26 16.48 -4.71
N ALA A 80 -0.44 16.60 -5.84
CA ALA A 80 -1.72 15.91 -6.04
C ALA A 80 -1.54 14.39 -6.11
N ALA A 81 -0.48 13.93 -6.77
CA ALA A 81 -0.18 12.50 -6.86
C ALA A 81 0.13 11.90 -5.49
N LEU A 82 0.88 12.61 -4.63
CA LEU A 82 1.18 12.15 -3.28
C LEU A 82 -0.05 12.16 -2.37
N ALA A 83 -0.96 13.13 -2.53
CA ALA A 83 -2.23 13.13 -1.81
C ALA A 83 -3.05 11.88 -2.16
N ARG A 84 -3.06 11.50 -3.43
CA ARG A 84 -3.71 10.27 -3.90
C ARG A 84 -3.07 9.03 -3.29
N VAL A 85 -1.73 8.99 -3.23
CA VAL A 85 -1.01 7.87 -2.58
C VAL A 85 -1.44 7.74 -1.12
N ARG A 86 -1.54 8.85 -0.38
CA ARG A 86 -1.98 8.82 1.01
C ARG A 86 -3.39 8.25 1.16
N ASP A 87 -4.31 8.70 0.33
CA ASP A 87 -5.69 8.19 0.36
C ASP A 87 -5.74 6.71 0.06
N CYS A 88 -5.02 6.25 -0.95
CA CYS A 88 -4.96 4.84 -1.30
C CYS A 88 -4.26 4.00 -0.23
N LEU A 89 -3.26 4.57 0.46
CA LEU A 89 -2.57 3.90 1.56
C LEU A 89 -3.53 3.65 2.74
N ASP A 90 -4.33 4.66 3.10
CA ASP A 90 -5.32 4.53 4.16
C ASP A 90 -6.39 3.48 3.81
N GLU A 91 -6.90 3.50 2.59
CA GLU A 91 -7.85 2.52 2.10
C GLU A 91 -7.26 1.11 2.08
N ALA A 92 -6.01 0.98 1.64
CA ALA A 92 -5.30 -0.29 1.57
C ALA A 92 -5.13 -0.90 2.96
N LEU A 93 -4.71 -0.11 3.95
CA LEU A 93 -4.55 -0.58 5.31
C LEU A 93 -5.89 -1.02 5.90
N ALA A 94 -6.93 -0.23 5.73
CA ALA A 94 -8.27 -0.56 6.23
C ALA A 94 -8.79 -1.86 5.63
N GLU A 95 -8.67 -2.03 4.32
CA GLU A 95 -9.13 -3.22 3.61
C GLU A 95 -8.34 -4.46 4.04
N LEU A 96 -7.02 -4.33 4.17
CA LEU A 96 -6.14 -5.44 4.56
C LEU A 96 -6.43 -5.88 6.00
N GLU A 97 -6.59 -4.94 6.92
CA GLU A 97 -6.91 -5.24 8.31
C GLU A 97 -8.30 -5.88 8.43
N GLN A 98 -9.27 -5.40 7.66
CA GLN A 98 -10.61 -5.94 7.64
C GLN A 98 -10.63 -7.37 7.13
N PHE A 99 -9.89 -7.64 6.06
CA PHE A 99 -9.76 -9.00 5.53
C PHE A 99 -9.10 -9.94 6.52
N ALA A 100 -8.02 -9.51 7.16
CA ALA A 100 -7.31 -10.31 8.16
C ALA A 100 -8.17 -10.59 9.40
N ALA A 101 -8.96 -9.61 9.85
CA ALA A 101 -9.87 -9.77 10.97
C ALA A 101 -11.01 -10.75 10.65
N ALA A 102 -11.57 -10.66 9.46
CA ALA A 102 -12.63 -11.55 8.99
C ALA A 102 -12.16 -13.01 8.84
N ALA A 103 -10.85 -13.21 8.69
CA ALA A 103 -10.24 -14.53 8.56
C ALA A 103 -10.02 -15.25 9.91
N ALA A 104 -10.24 -14.56 11.02
CA ALA A 104 -10.03 -15.12 12.39
C ALA A 104 -11.11 -16.17 12.81
#